data_5de89eec9f7753db064f9e92b531cc71
#
_entry.id   5de89eec9f7753db064f9e92b531cc71
#
_cell.length_a   1.000
_cell.length_b   1.000
_cell.length_c   1.000
_cell.angle_alpha   90.00
_cell.angle_beta   90.00
_cell.angle_gamma   90.00
#
_symmetry.space_group_name_H-M   'P 1'
#
loop_
_entity.id
_entity.type
_entity.pdbx_description
1 polymer ?
#
loop_
_entity_poly.entity_id
_entity_poly.type
_entity_poly.pdbx_seq_one_letter_code
_entity_poly.pdbx_strand_id
1 'polypeptide(L)'
;MDLINEFINNGDSLVLNNLEKNIYEMNRHDKEYWNFLILNSNIKEDLIMENLENIDLELLLKHQILGRGILLLDEFWNKIKENNLMNILIKYQNLHIDVLNKVIKEDIDWDILCKYQALTFDILENNKDKINWDIISECQFMTLEFIAENKDKINWDELGKNSKIQFLLNDSFLELFQEYNLWSSLIWSKNVSNEYVLKNLDKLDDSQILDLLEIRKFSQDELETIIEKYSDLEGLYDSISEGQELSLDFINKNFDKLDVENICMYQNIDYEFIYKYRNDLSLKKLSYNENLTEEIILKIYEKLKQFNDEFDWDYISEYIDLSENTIKTIKELNKLKLIQKKLTSNE
;
A
#
# COMPACT_ATOMS: atom_id res chain seq x y z
N MET A 1 -31.75 -18.58 20.63
CA MET A 1 -32.08 -17.87 19.39
C MET A 1 -32.48 -16.41 19.62
N ASP A 2 -33.31 -16.14 20.62
CA ASP A 2 -33.82 -14.78 20.88
C ASP A 2 -32.73 -13.78 21.32
N LEU A 3 -31.78 -14.20 22.17
CA LEU A 3 -30.64 -13.36 22.60
C LEU A 3 -29.65 -13.05 21.50
N ILE A 4 -29.45 -13.97 20.55
CA ILE A 4 -28.58 -13.78 19.40
C ILE A 4 -29.19 -12.74 18.44
N ASN A 5 -30.51 -12.79 18.25
CA ASN A 5 -31.20 -11.80 17.42
C ASN A 5 -31.26 -10.43 18.10
N GLU A 6 -31.31 -10.38 19.43
CA GLU A 6 -31.26 -9.14 20.21
C GLU A 6 -29.87 -8.48 20.14
N PHE A 7 -28.79 -9.27 20.13
CA PHE A 7 -27.41 -8.81 19.94
C PHE A 7 -27.18 -8.23 18.53
N ILE A 8 -27.69 -8.92 17.51
CA ILE A 8 -27.57 -8.47 16.12
C ILE A 8 -28.30 -7.14 15.88
N ASN A 9 -29.40 -6.92 16.60
CA ASN A 9 -30.26 -5.74 16.40
C ASN A 9 -29.83 -4.50 17.20
N ASN A 10 -29.18 -4.65 18.37
CA ASN A 10 -28.98 -3.55 19.32
C ASN A 10 -27.54 -3.09 19.54
N GLY A 11 -26.49 -3.82 19.10
CA GLY A 11 -25.08 -3.41 19.11
C GLY A 11 -24.52 -2.87 20.45
N ASP A 12 -25.10 -3.20 21.60
CA ASP A 12 -24.85 -2.51 22.86
C ASP A 12 -23.90 -3.29 23.78
N SER A 13 -22.90 -2.61 24.36
CA SER A 13 -21.90 -3.19 25.28
C SER A 13 -22.49 -3.82 26.55
N LEU A 14 -23.71 -3.42 26.94
CA LEU A 14 -24.44 -4.02 28.03
C LEU A 14 -24.92 -5.45 27.73
N VAL A 15 -25.16 -5.76 26.47
CA VAL A 15 -25.56 -7.09 25.99
C VAL A 15 -24.41 -8.07 26.09
N LEU A 16 -23.16 -7.61 25.84
CA LEU A 16 -21.94 -8.42 25.98
C LEU A 16 -21.71 -8.89 27.43
N ASN A 17 -21.91 -8.02 28.42
CA ASN A 17 -21.80 -8.36 29.85
C ASN A 17 -22.90 -9.32 30.30
N ASN A 18 -24.09 -9.21 29.75
CA ASN A 18 -25.23 -10.12 30.05
C ASN A 18 -25.04 -11.46 29.28
N LEU A 19 -24.47 -11.45 28.10
CA LEU A 19 -24.06 -12.66 27.36
C LEU A 19 -23.05 -13.47 28.16
N GLU A 20 -21.97 -12.82 28.68
CA GLU A 20 -20.98 -13.51 29.52
C GLU A 20 -21.62 -14.19 30.73
N LYS A 21 -22.62 -13.56 31.34
CA LYS A 21 -23.34 -14.09 32.51
C LYS A 21 -24.28 -15.22 32.13
N ASN A 22 -24.97 -15.14 31.02
CA ASN A 22 -25.89 -16.16 30.51
C ASN A 22 -25.15 -17.35 29.84
N ILE A 23 -23.92 -17.16 29.38
CA ILE A 23 -23.02 -18.22 28.88
C ILE A 23 -22.80 -19.31 29.94
N TYR A 24 -22.72 -18.93 31.23
CA TYR A 24 -22.57 -19.89 32.32
C TYR A 24 -23.82 -20.75 32.54
N GLU A 25 -24.97 -20.33 32.04
CA GLU A 25 -26.28 -21.02 32.27
C GLU A 25 -26.82 -21.73 31.03
N MET A 26 -26.30 -21.42 29.80
CA MET A 26 -26.79 -22.01 28.54
C MET A 26 -25.89 -23.14 28.06
N ASN A 27 -26.54 -24.14 27.47
CA ASN A 27 -26.05 -25.43 27.00
C ASN A 27 -24.61 -25.39 26.41
N ARG A 28 -23.61 -25.62 27.25
CA ARG A 28 -22.18 -25.63 26.94
C ARG A 28 -21.77 -26.69 25.90
N HIS A 29 -22.72 -27.48 25.41
CA HIS A 29 -22.49 -28.59 24.49
C HIS A 29 -22.83 -28.28 23.03
N ASP A 30 -23.28 -27.05 22.73
CA ASP A 30 -23.66 -26.66 21.38
C ASP A 30 -22.48 -26.04 20.64
N LYS A 31 -21.98 -26.76 19.63
CA LYS A 31 -20.85 -26.31 18.78
C LYS A 31 -21.18 -25.03 18.01
N GLU A 32 -22.41 -24.83 17.56
CA GLU A 32 -22.85 -23.62 16.85
C GLU A 32 -22.75 -22.38 17.72
N TYR A 33 -23.06 -22.55 19.01
CA TYR A 33 -22.93 -21.48 19.98
C TYR A 33 -21.50 -21.01 20.20
N TRP A 34 -20.54 -21.95 20.32
CA TRP A 34 -19.12 -21.64 20.44
C TRP A 34 -18.59 -20.98 19.16
N ASN A 35 -19.01 -21.44 17.99
CA ASN A 35 -18.65 -20.83 16.72
C ASN A 35 -19.12 -19.37 16.63
N PHE A 36 -20.35 -19.10 17.09
CA PHE A 36 -20.86 -17.73 17.16
C PHE A 36 -20.01 -16.84 18.09
N LEU A 37 -19.66 -17.32 19.27
CA LEU A 37 -18.82 -16.58 20.22
C LEU A 37 -17.43 -16.30 19.65
N ILE A 38 -16.81 -17.28 19.04
CA ILE A 38 -15.47 -17.13 18.41
C ILE A 38 -15.47 -16.01 17.37
N LEU A 39 -16.54 -15.90 16.60
CA LEU A 39 -16.63 -14.91 15.52
C LEU A 39 -17.02 -13.50 15.97
N ASN A 40 -17.68 -13.37 17.13
CA ASN A 40 -18.33 -12.10 17.52
C ASN A 40 -17.90 -11.54 18.88
N SER A 41 -17.04 -12.26 19.62
CA SER A 41 -16.60 -11.81 20.94
C SER A 41 -15.17 -12.21 21.23
N ASN A 42 -14.56 -11.59 22.25
CA ASN A 42 -13.25 -11.98 22.78
C ASN A 42 -13.46 -12.99 23.91
N ILE A 43 -13.05 -14.24 23.70
CA ILE A 43 -13.26 -15.31 24.68
C ILE A 43 -12.06 -15.40 25.62
N LYS A 44 -12.30 -15.47 26.93
CA LYS A 44 -11.22 -15.66 27.93
C LYS A 44 -10.59 -17.03 27.80
N GLU A 45 -9.29 -17.11 27.96
CA GLU A 45 -8.52 -18.35 27.83
C GLU A 45 -8.97 -19.46 28.76
N ASP A 46 -9.33 -19.12 30.03
CA ASP A 46 -9.85 -20.09 30.99
C ASP A 46 -11.15 -20.75 30.47
N LEU A 47 -12.03 -19.95 29.87
CA LEU A 47 -13.29 -20.44 29.32
C LEU A 47 -13.06 -21.32 28.07
N ILE A 48 -12.05 -20.99 27.26
CA ILE A 48 -11.64 -21.83 26.13
C ILE A 48 -11.16 -23.18 26.65
N MET A 49 -10.31 -23.22 27.68
CA MET A 49 -9.78 -24.46 28.24
C MET A 49 -10.84 -25.33 28.87
N GLU A 50 -11.82 -24.73 29.64
CA GLU A 50 -12.94 -25.47 30.24
C GLU A 50 -13.86 -26.14 29.20
N ASN A 51 -13.86 -25.65 27.95
CA ASN A 51 -14.78 -26.10 26.89
C ASN A 51 -14.08 -26.59 25.63
N LEU A 52 -12.84 -26.97 25.74
CA LEU A 52 -11.95 -27.31 24.62
C LEU A 52 -12.53 -28.39 23.69
N GLU A 53 -13.32 -29.35 24.24
CA GLU A 53 -13.96 -30.42 23.47
C GLU A 53 -15.17 -29.93 22.62
N ASN A 54 -15.74 -28.78 22.95
CA ASN A 54 -16.91 -28.22 22.26
C ASN A 54 -16.55 -27.13 21.25
N ILE A 55 -15.28 -26.69 21.25
CA ILE A 55 -14.79 -25.59 20.45
C ILE A 55 -14.23 -26.09 19.12
N ASP A 56 -14.57 -25.40 18.03
CA ASP A 56 -13.88 -25.56 16.77
C ASP A 56 -12.51 -24.87 16.84
N LEU A 57 -11.44 -25.67 17.04
CA LEU A 57 -10.08 -25.17 17.23
C LEU A 57 -9.54 -24.47 15.97
N GLU A 58 -9.93 -24.91 14.79
CA GLU A 58 -9.49 -24.25 13.55
C GLU A 58 -10.09 -22.85 13.46
N LEU A 59 -11.39 -22.73 13.74
CA LEU A 59 -12.08 -21.44 13.79
C LEU A 59 -11.49 -20.54 14.87
N LEU A 60 -11.22 -21.10 16.06
CA LEU A 60 -10.60 -20.37 17.17
C LEU A 60 -9.24 -19.78 16.77
N LEU A 61 -8.35 -20.59 16.19
CA LEU A 61 -7.04 -20.16 15.77
C LEU A 61 -7.05 -19.07 14.68
N LYS A 62 -8.09 -19.06 13.84
CA LYS A 62 -8.24 -18.06 12.77
C LYS A 62 -8.80 -16.72 13.23
N HIS A 63 -9.61 -16.70 14.29
CA HIS A 63 -10.43 -15.53 14.65
C HIS A 63 -10.15 -14.96 16.05
N GLN A 64 -9.48 -15.71 16.93
CA GLN A 64 -9.13 -15.25 18.28
C GLN A 64 -7.61 -15.09 18.40
N ILE A 65 -7.17 -14.03 19.09
CA ILE A 65 -5.76 -13.86 19.45
C ILE A 65 -5.52 -14.59 20.77
N LEU A 66 -4.72 -15.63 20.72
CA LEU A 66 -4.41 -16.45 21.89
C LEU A 66 -3.08 -16.02 22.53
N GLY A 67 -3.07 -15.90 23.84
CA GLY A 67 -1.88 -15.57 24.59
C GLY A 67 -0.89 -16.74 24.66
N ARG A 68 0.35 -16.41 24.98
CA ARG A 68 1.44 -17.36 25.18
C ARG A 68 1.05 -18.45 26.22
N GLY A 69 0.28 -18.08 27.27
CA GLY A 69 -0.11 -18.99 28.36
C GLY A 69 -0.84 -20.22 27.85
N ILE A 70 -1.93 -20.03 27.15
CA ILE A 70 -2.74 -21.13 26.61
C ILE A 70 -1.98 -21.94 25.55
N LEU A 71 -1.21 -21.28 24.66
CA LEU A 71 -0.45 -21.94 23.62
C LEU A 71 0.67 -22.85 24.14
N LEU A 72 1.13 -22.65 25.37
CA LEU A 72 2.15 -23.50 26.00
C LEU A 72 1.56 -24.65 26.85
N LEU A 73 0.25 -24.64 27.14
CA LEU A 73 -0.39 -25.73 27.88
C LEU A 73 -0.36 -27.03 27.07
N ASP A 74 0.07 -28.11 27.71
CA ASP A 74 0.23 -29.40 27.03
C ASP A 74 -1.11 -29.93 26.53
N GLU A 75 -2.20 -29.72 27.25
CA GLU A 75 -3.55 -30.12 26.83
C GLU A 75 -3.95 -29.44 25.53
N PHE A 76 -3.83 -28.11 25.45
CA PHE A 76 -4.13 -27.34 24.24
C PHE A 76 -3.21 -27.74 23.08
N TRP A 77 -1.92 -27.88 23.37
CA TRP A 77 -0.91 -28.29 22.40
C TRP A 77 -1.18 -29.66 21.77
N ASN A 78 -1.56 -30.64 22.61
CA ASN A 78 -1.90 -31.96 22.12
C ASN A 78 -3.12 -31.93 21.21
N LYS A 79 -4.14 -31.14 21.55
CA LYS A 79 -5.31 -30.96 20.68
C LYS A 79 -4.96 -30.36 19.33
N ILE A 80 -4.04 -29.38 19.28
CA ILE A 80 -3.53 -28.82 18.01
C ILE A 80 -2.86 -29.90 17.17
N LYS A 81 -2.08 -30.76 17.78
CA LYS A 81 -1.38 -31.89 17.09
C LYS A 81 -2.36 -32.97 16.62
N GLU A 82 -3.27 -33.41 17.48
CA GLU A 82 -4.28 -34.44 17.18
C GLU A 82 -5.16 -34.04 15.99
N ASN A 83 -5.46 -32.76 15.85
CA ASN A 83 -6.28 -32.22 14.77
C ASN A 83 -5.48 -31.72 13.56
N ASN A 84 -4.16 -31.90 13.52
CA ASN A 84 -3.25 -31.45 12.45
C ASN A 84 -3.35 -29.92 12.19
N LEU A 85 -3.52 -29.11 13.23
CA LEU A 85 -3.74 -27.66 13.13
C LEU A 85 -2.46 -26.83 13.27
N MET A 86 -1.27 -27.45 13.26
CA MET A 86 -0.01 -26.75 13.47
C MET A 86 0.23 -25.64 12.44
N ASN A 87 -0.05 -25.90 11.16
CA ASN A 87 0.07 -24.90 10.09
C ASN A 87 -0.93 -23.75 10.22
N ILE A 88 -2.13 -24.03 10.73
CA ILE A 88 -3.14 -23.01 11.03
C ILE A 88 -2.66 -22.12 12.19
N LEU A 89 -2.16 -22.75 13.27
CA LEU A 89 -1.55 -22.04 14.40
C LEU A 89 -0.44 -21.09 13.91
N ILE A 90 0.51 -21.59 13.13
CA ILE A 90 1.63 -20.81 12.60
C ILE A 90 1.15 -19.65 11.71
N LYS A 91 0.12 -19.88 10.92
CA LYS A 91 -0.36 -18.89 9.95
C LYS A 91 -1.16 -17.76 10.58
N TYR A 92 -1.96 -18.02 11.59
CA TYR A 92 -2.96 -17.08 12.09
C TYR A 92 -2.64 -16.51 13.47
N GLN A 93 -1.71 -17.11 14.24
CA GLN A 93 -1.32 -16.62 15.56
C GLN A 93 0.02 -15.91 15.50
N ASN A 94 0.17 -14.82 16.27
CA ASN A 94 1.48 -14.18 16.48
C ASN A 94 2.21 -14.90 17.60
N LEU A 95 3.17 -15.74 17.26
CA LEU A 95 3.80 -16.65 18.19
C LEU A 95 4.97 -16.00 18.95
N HIS A 96 4.85 -15.98 20.29
CA HIS A 96 5.97 -15.60 21.14
C HIS A 96 7.15 -16.60 20.98
N ILE A 97 8.38 -16.14 21.24
CA ILE A 97 9.61 -16.95 21.06
C ILE A 97 9.54 -18.31 21.77
N ASP A 98 8.93 -18.38 22.96
CA ASP A 98 8.80 -19.65 23.69
C ASP A 98 7.91 -20.66 22.94
N VAL A 99 6.86 -20.17 22.29
CA VAL A 99 5.95 -20.98 21.46
C VAL A 99 6.66 -21.38 20.17
N LEU A 100 7.39 -20.45 19.51
CA LEU A 100 8.21 -20.76 18.34
C LEU A 100 9.24 -21.85 18.64
N ASN A 101 9.92 -21.78 19.80
CA ASN A 101 10.87 -22.81 20.22
C ASN A 101 10.22 -24.18 20.50
N LYS A 102 8.91 -24.23 20.75
CA LYS A 102 8.14 -25.48 20.84
C LYS A 102 7.74 -25.95 19.44
N VAL A 103 7.26 -25.04 18.57
CA VAL A 103 6.84 -25.31 17.19
C VAL A 103 7.95 -25.93 16.35
N ILE A 104 9.17 -25.35 16.38
CA ILE A 104 10.30 -25.82 15.54
C ILE A 104 10.81 -27.22 15.88
N LYS A 105 10.35 -27.81 16.99
CA LYS A 105 10.66 -29.20 17.40
C LYS A 105 9.68 -30.23 16.83
N GLU A 106 8.55 -29.73 16.29
CA GLU A 106 7.53 -30.55 15.67
C GLU A 106 7.82 -30.76 14.17
N ASP A 107 7.11 -31.67 13.55
CA ASP A 107 7.09 -31.81 12.09
C ASP A 107 6.18 -30.75 11.49
N ILE A 108 6.76 -29.71 10.91
CA ILE A 108 6.07 -28.52 10.44
C ILE A 108 6.45 -28.17 9.00
N ASP A 109 5.59 -27.38 8.35
CA ASP A 109 5.90 -26.74 7.10
C ASP A 109 6.75 -25.47 7.37
N TRP A 110 8.04 -25.55 7.05
CA TRP A 110 8.99 -24.45 7.25
C TRP A 110 8.70 -23.26 6.32
N ASP A 111 8.11 -23.47 5.15
CA ASP A 111 7.72 -22.39 4.25
C ASP A 111 6.62 -21.54 4.89
N ILE A 112 5.63 -22.18 5.52
CA ILE A 112 4.57 -21.48 6.28
C ILE A 112 5.18 -20.75 7.48
N LEU A 113 6.10 -21.39 8.22
CA LEU A 113 6.76 -20.75 9.35
C LEU A 113 7.54 -19.51 8.91
N CYS A 114 8.38 -19.62 7.89
CA CYS A 114 9.18 -18.53 7.35
C CYS A 114 8.33 -17.39 6.80
N LYS A 115 7.16 -17.68 6.25
CA LYS A 115 6.29 -16.67 5.64
C LYS A 115 5.50 -15.87 6.67
N TYR A 116 4.99 -16.53 7.71
CA TYR A 116 4.00 -15.93 8.59
C TYR A 116 4.52 -15.54 9.98
N GLN A 117 5.69 -16.02 10.40
CA GLN A 117 6.27 -15.72 11.71
C GLN A 117 7.53 -14.87 11.59
N ALA A 118 7.72 -13.95 12.55
CA ALA A 118 8.98 -13.24 12.68
C ALA A 118 10.00 -14.14 13.38
N LEU A 119 10.97 -14.62 12.61
CA LEU A 119 11.99 -15.55 13.12
C LEU A 119 13.20 -14.78 13.68
N THR A 120 13.73 -15.25 14.80
CA THR A 120 14.98 -14.71 15.34
C THR A 120 16.17 -15.19 14.53
N PHE A 121 17.27 -14.42 14.59
CA PHE A 121 18.54 -14.82 13.98
C PHE A 121 18.96 -16.24 14.37
N ASP A 122 18.86 -16.60 15.66
CA ASP A 122 19.22 -17.93 16.16
C ASP A 122 18.38 -19.05 15.53
N ILE A 123 17.09 -18.83 15.29
CA ILE A 123 16.22 -19.80 14.64
C ILE A 123 16.64 -19.99 13.17
N LEU A 124 16.89 -18.90 12.45
CA LEU A 124 17.35 -18.96 11.07
C LEU A 124 18.72 -19.64 10.96
N GLU A 125 19.67 -19.26 11.80
CA GLU A 125 21.04 -19.75 11.80
C GLU A 125 21.11 -21.27 12.10
N ASN A 126 20.35 -21.73 13.10
CA ASN A 126 20.36 -23.14 13.52
C ASN A 126 19.52 -24.06 12.61
N ASN A 127 18.79 -23.51 11.63
CA ASN A 127 17.91 -24.30 10.75
C ASN A 127 18.10 -23.98 9.26
N LYS A 128 19.31 -23.55 8.86
CA LYS A 128 19.67 -23.18 7.48
C LYS A 128 19.39 -24.26 6.43
N ASP A 129 19.29 -25.50 6.86
CA ASP A 129 18.99 -26.67 6.02
C ASP A 129 17.50 -26.91 5.82
N LYS A 130 16.64 -26.27 6.62
CA LYS A 130 15.18 -26.42 6.57
C LYS A 130 14.46 -25.24 5.98
N ILE A 131 15.09 -24.05 6.02
CA ILE A 131 14.47 -22.80 5.55
C ILE A 131 14.49 -22.72 4.02
N ASN A 132 13.44 -22.09 3.47
CA ASN A 132 13.38 -21.74 2.07
C ASN A 132 13.98 -20.33 1.89
N TRP A 133 15.11 -20.27 1.19
CA TRP A 133 15.88 -19.02 1.02
C TRP A 133 15.13 -17.96 0.22
N ASP A 134 14.28 -18.35 -0.73
CA ASP A 134 13.44 -17.39 -1.47
C ASP A 134 12.45 -16.72 -0.54
N ILE A 135 11.74 -17.50 0.28
CA ILE A 135 10.74 -16.98 1.22
C ILE A 135 11.40 -16.09 2.29
N ILE A 136 12.53 -16.47 2.88
CA ILE A 136 13.16 -15.63 3.89
C ILE A 136 13.75 -14.36 3.27
N SER A 137 14.24 -14.41 2.04
CA SER A 137 14.70 -13.23 1.33
C SER A 137 13.57 -12.22 1.11
N GLU A 138 12.37 -12.70 0.78
CA GLU A 138 11.16 -11.88 0.59
C GLU A 138 10.58 -11.33 1.91
N CYS A 139 10.53 -12.19 2.98
CA CYS A 139 9.64 -11.94 4.11
C CYS A 139 10.32 -11.69 5.44
N GLN A 140 11.60 -12.08 5.64
CA GLN A 140 12.24 -12.03 6.95
C GLN A 140 13.11 -10.78 7.15
N PHE A 141 13.17 -10.34 8.40
CA PHE A 141 14.20 -9.41 8.82
C PHE A 141 15.56 -10.12 8.84
N MET A 142 16.56 -9.51 8.21
CA MET A 142 17.93 -10.03 8.20
C MET A 142 18.90 -8.90 8.53
N THR A 143 19.96 -9.22 9.26
CA THR A 143 21.07 -8.27 9.49
C THR A 143 22.04 -8.31 8.31
N LEU A 144 22.85 -7.24 8.20
CA LEU A 144 23.89 -7.16 7.18
C LEU A 144 24.86 -8.34 7.25
N GLU A 145 25.23 -8.74 8.48
CA GLU A 145 26.13 -9.87 8.76
C GLU A 145 25.53 -11.18 8.25
N PHE A 146 24.23 -11.44 8.54
CA PHE A 146 23.54 -12.65 8.07
C PHE A 146 23.48 -12.73 6.55
N ILE A 147 23.18 -11.59 5.89
CA ILE A 147 23.17 -11.49 4.43
C ILE A 147 24.57 -11.78 3.88
N ALA A 148 25.60 -11.16 4.44
CA ALA A 148 26.98 -11.32 3.98
C ALA A 148 27.49 -12.78 4.13
N GLU A 149 27.15 -13.44 5.24
CA GLU A 149 27.56 -14.83 5.50
C GLU A 149 26.82 -15.86 4.61
N ASN A 150 25.64 -15.51 4.10
CA ASN A 150 24.79 -16.40 3.31
C ASN A 150 24.53 -15.89 1.89
N LYS A 151 25.36 -14.99 1.39
CA LYS A 151 25.19 -14.28 0.13
C LYS A 151 24.93 -15.19 -1.09
N ASP A 152 25.50 -16.39 -1.12
CA ASP A 152 25.32 -17.37 -2.20
C ASP A 152 23.98 -18.10 -2.15
N LYS A 153 23.21 -17.96 -1.06
CA LYS A 153 21.90 -18.58 -0.87
C LYS A 153 20.75 -17.59 -0.95
N ILE A 154 21.03 -16.31 -0.74
CA ILE A 154 20.04 -15.23 -0.80
C ILE A 154 19.47 -15.14 -2.21
N ASN A 155 18.14 -15.06 -2.30
CA ASN A 155 17.48 -14.61 -3.51
C ASN A 155 17.49 -13.09 -3.52
N TRP A 156 18.40 -12.51 -4.30
CA TRP A 156 18.65 -11.07 -4.32
C TRP A 156 17.49 -10.26 -4.92
N ASP A 157 16.74 -10.83 -5.88
CA ASP A 157 15.56 -10.19 -6.45
C ASP A 157 14.44 -10.05 -5.40
N GLU A 158 14.22 -11.08 -4.61
CA GLU A 158 13.22 -11.05 -3.53
C GLU A 158 13.73 -10.18 -2.35
N LEU A 159 15.03 -10.21 -2.06
CA LEU A 159 15.63 -9.37 -1.04
C LEU A 159 15.42 -7.88 -1.33
N GLY A 160 15.58 -7.47 -2.59
CA GLY A 160 15.37 -6.09 -3.03
C GLY A 160 13.95 -5.57 -2.77
N LYS A 161 12.96 -6.45 -2.78
CA LYS A 161 11.54 -6.14 -2.52
C LYS A 161 11.16 -6.24 -1.04
N ASN A 162 12.00 -6.81 -0.20
CA ASN A 162 11.71 -7.06 1.20
C ASN A 162 11.59 -5.77 2.02
N SER A 163 10.38 -5.40 2.39
CA SER A 163 10.09 -4.16 3.13
C SER A 163 10.76 -4.11 4.52
N LYS A 164 11.08 -5.26 5.11
CA LYS A 164 11.68 -5.33 6.45
C LYS A 164 13.16 -4.96 6.48
N ILE A 165 13.83 -4.98 5.33
CA ILE A 165 15.25 -4.63 5.21
C ILE A 165 15.50 -3.37 4.35
N GLN A 166 14.44 -2.68 3.91
CA GLN A 166 14.58 -1.50 3.05
C GLN A 166 15.53 -0.45 3.63
N PHE A 167 15.61 -0.33 4.97
CA PHE A 167 16.53 0.59 5.64
C PHE A 167 18.01 0.23 5.46
N LEU A 168 18.34 -1.03 5.11
CA LEU A 168 19.70 -1.48 4.78
C LEU A 168 20.06 -1.18 3.33
N LEU A 169 19.08 -1.07 2.43
CA LEU A 169 19.29 -0.87 1.01
C LEU A 169 19.64 0.59 0.74
N ASN A 170 20.90 0.93 0.95
CA ASN A 170 21.51 2.22 0.69
C ASN A 170 22.71 2.07 -0.26
N ASP A 171 23.34 3.17 -0.66
CA ASP A 171 24.45 3.18 -1.58
C ASP A 171 25.60 2.25 -1.16
N SER A 172 25.96 2.26 0.12
CA SER A 172 27.03 1.41 0.68
C SER A 172 26.68 -0.08 0.63
N PHE A 173 25.41 -0.43 0.85
CA PHE A 173 24.93 -1.81 0.73
C PHE A 173 25.03 -2.27 -0.72
N LEU A 174 24.58 -1.44 -1.66
CA LEU A 174 24.61 -1.77 -3.08
C LEU A 174 26.04 -1.85 -3.64
N GLU A 175 26.96 -1.03 -3.14
CA GLU A 175 28.38 -1.13 -3.46
C GLU A 175 29.00 -2.43 -2.94
N LEU A 176 28.65 -2.85 -1.71
CA LEU A 176 29.17 -4.08 -1.09
C LEU A 176 28.71 -5.34 -1.84
N PHE A 177 27.50 -5.32 -2.38
CA PHE A 177 26.86 -6.47 -3.04
C PHE A 177 26.63 -6.22 -4.55
N GLN A 178 27.41 -5.35 -5.20
CA GLN A 178 27.25 -4.98 -6.61
C GLN A 178 27.31 -6.17 -7.60
N GLU A 179 27.90 -7.30 -7.19
CA GLU A 179 27.98 -8.53 -8.00
C GLU A 179 26.65 -9.28 -8.10
N TYR A 180 25.64 -8.96 -7.24
CA TYR A 180 24.39 -9.70 -7.08
C TYR A 180 23.18 -8.99 -7.70
N ASN A 181 23.31 -8.30 -8.76
CA ASN A 181 22.23 -7.74 -9.59
C ASN A 181 20.99 -7.17 -8.82
N LEU A 182 21.25 -6.27 -7.86
CA LEU A 182 20.23 -5.63 -7.03
C LEU A 182 19.60 -4.39 -7.69
N TRP A 183 19.77 -4.22 -8.99
CA TRP A 183 19.41 -2.97 -9.65
C TRP A 183 17.92 -2.66 -9.62
N SER A 184 17.06 -3.68 -9.62
CA SER A 184 15.61 -3.51 -9.43
C SER A 184 15.25 -2.86 -8.10
N SER A 185 16.07 -3.05 -7.05
CA SER A 185 15.84 -2.43 -5.75
C SER A 185 16.15 -0.93 -5.70
N LEU A 186 16.91 -0.40 -6.68
CA LEU A 186 17.14 1.04 -6.81
C LEU A 186 15.83 1.82 -6.96
N ILE A 187 14.88 1.26 -7.70
CA ILE A 187 13.57 1.87 -7.95
C ILE A 187 12.79 2.02 -6.64
N TRP A 188 12.80 0.99 -5.81
CA TRP A 188 11.93 0.86 -4.65
C TRP A 188 12.53 1.44 -3.36
N SER A 189 13.87 1.49 -3.24
CA SER A 189 14.52 1.93 -2.01
C SER A 189 14.66 3.45 -1.95
N LYS A 190 14.00 4.06 -0.97
CA LYS A 190 14.13 5.51 -0.67
C LYS A 190 15.47 5.89 -0.03
N ASN A 191 16.26 4.90 0.42
CA ASN A 191 17.54 5.12 1.09
C ASN A 191 18.73 5.14 0.13
N VAL A 192 18.51 4.78 -1.14
CA VAL A 192 19.50 4.92 -2.20
C VAL A 192 19.44 6.36 -2.73
N SER A 193 20.60 7.03 -2.83
CA SER A 193 20.67 8.39 -3.33
C SER A 193 20.38 8.49 -4.82
N ASN A 194 19.84 9.62 -5.27
CA ASN A 194 19.70 9.89 -6.70
C ASN A 194 21.06 9.89 -7.42
N GLU A 195 22.11 10.40 -6.77
CA GLU A 195 23.47 10.37 -7.30
C GLU A 195 23.94 8.95 -7.63
N TYR A 196 23.68 7.98 -6.71
CA TYR A 196 24.03 6.58 -6.93
C TYR A 196 23.21 5.97 -8.06
N VAL A 197 21.91 6.28 -8.13
CA VAL A 197 21.02 5.84 -9.21
C VAL A 197 21.51 6.34 -10.55
N LEU A 198 21.77 7.65 -10.69
CA LEU A 198 22.23 8.26 -11.94
C LEU A 198 23.57 7.68 -12.44
N LYS A 199 24.47 7.37 -11.51
CA LYS A 199 25.75 6.72 -11.82
C LYS A 199 25.59 5.31 -12.39
N ASN A 200 24.49 4.63 -12.07
CA ASN A 200 24.26 3.22 -12.40
C ASN A 200 23.05 3.01 -13.35
N LEU A 201 22.55 4.03 -14.03
CA LEU A 201 21.40 3.93 -14.95
C LEU A 201 21.58 2.88 -16.04
N ASP A 202 22.83 2.61 -16.47
CA ASP A 202 23.17 1.59 -17.47
C ASP A 202 22.95 0.14 -17.00
N LYS A 203 22.62 -0.05 -15.73
CA LYS A 203 22.26 -1.34 -15.14
C LYS A 203 20.76 -1.63 -15.19
N LEU A 204 19.96 -0.61 -15.50
CA LEU A 204 18.52 -0.69 -15.60
C LEU A 204 18.11 -0.91 -17.06
N ASP A 205 17.05 -1.68 -17.26
CA ASP A 205 16.39 -1.79 -18.55
C ASP A 205 15.42 -0.62 -18.80
N ASP A 206 14.89 -0.54 -20.01
CA ASP A 206 13.99 0.53 -20.44
C ASP A 206 12.74 0.66 -19.56
N SER A 207 12.11 -0.46 -19.18
CA SER A 207 10.94 -0.47 -18.31
C SER A 207 11.29 0.04 -16.92
N GLN A 208 12.43 -0.36 -16.38
CA GLN A 208 12.90 0.08 -15.07
C GLN A 208 13.24 1.58 -15.04
N ILE A 209 13.71 2.15 -16.15
CA ILE A 209 13.91 3.61 -16.25
C ILE A 209 12.59 4.36 -16.19
N LEU A 210 11.53 3.86 -16.85
CA LEU A 210 10.20 4.47 -16.80
C LEU A 210 9.61 4.36 -15.38
N ASP A 211 9.64 3.18 -14.77
CA ASP A 211 9.19 2.95 -13.39
C ASP A 211 9.93 3.87 -12.40
N LEU A 212 11.24 4.07 -12.60
CA LEU A 212 12.06 4.95 -11.79
C LEU A 212 11.56 6.39 -11.81
N LEU A 213 11.18 6.90 -12.99
CA LEU A 213 10.65 8.25 -13.17
C LEU A 213 9.27 8.46 -12.56
N GLU A 214 8.48 7.40 -12.44
CA GLU A 214 7.17 7.46 -11.78
C GLU A 214 7.28 7.43 -10.26
N ILE A 215 8.24 6.65 -9.73
CA ILE A 215 8.33 6.35 -8.29
C ILE A 215 9.23 7.34 -7.54
N ARG A 216 10.33 7.79 -8.18
CA ARG A 216 11.33 8.67 -7.55
C ARG A 216 11.22 10.09 -8.09
N LYS A 217 11.44 11.06 -7.20
CA LYS A 217 11.53 12.47 -7.59
C LYS A 217 12.97 12.86 -7.84
N PHE A 218 13.18 13.52 -8.97
CA PHE A 218 14.47 14.03 -9.40
C PHE A 218 14.42 15.57 -9.50
N SER A 219 15.56 16.22 -9.27
CA SER A 219 15.73 17.63 -9.59
C SER A 219 15.76 17.82 -11.11
N GLN A 220 15.58 19.07 -11.58
CA GLN A 220 15.56 19.37 -13.01
C GLN A 220 16.90 19.01 -13.69
N ASP A 221 18.03 19.23 -13.00
CA ASP A 221 19.37 18.90 -13.53
C ASP A 221 19.57 17.37 -13.63
N GLU A 222 19.03 16.62 -12.65
CA GLU A 222 19.04 15.16 -12.67
C GLU A 222 18.16 14.62 -13.80
N LEU A 223 16.99 15.21 -14.05
CA LEU A 223 16.13 14.85 -15.18
C LEU A 223 16.81 15.13 -16.52
N GLU A 224 17.53 16.26 -16.67
CA GLU A 224 18.30 16.54 -17.89
C GLU A 224 19.37 15.47 -18.12
N THR A 225 20.03 14.97 -17.07
CA THR A 225 21.00 13.87 -17.20
C THR A 225 20.34 12.59 -17.72
N ILE A 226 19.15 12.25 -17.24
CA ILE A 226 18.40 11.08 -17.73
C ILE A 226 17.97 11.28 -19.18
N ILE A 227 17.44 12.46 -19.51
CA ILE A 227 17.00 12.81 -20.86
C ILE A 227 18.16 12.75 -21.87
N GLU A 228 19.34 13.28 -21.51
CA GLU A 228 20.53 13.22 -22.39
C GLU A 228 20.92 11.78 -22.74
N LYS A 229 20.74 10.86 -21.79
CA LYS A 229 21.11 9.46 -21.97
C LYS A 229 20.05 8.61 -22.67
N TYR A 230 18.77 8.93 -22.45
CA TYR A 230 17.62 8.12 -22.87
C TYR A 230 16.63 8.90 -23.76
N SER A 231 17.08 9.89 -24.52
CA SER A 231 16.22 10.76 -25.34
C SER A 231 15.31 10.03 -26.33
N ASP A 232 15.71 8.85 -26.77
CA ASP A 232 15.00 8.02 -27.75
C ASP A 232 14.11 6.94 -27.08
N LEU A 233 14.06 6.88 -25.75
CA LEU A 233 13.24 5.93 -25.03
C LEU A 233 11.77 6.29 -25.18
N GLU A 234 10.99 5.37 -25.76
CA GLU A 234 9.54 5.51 -25.89
C GLU A 234 8.88 5.58 -24.52
N GLY A 235 7.99 6.57 -24.29
CA GLY A 235 7.33 6.80 -23.02
C GLY A 235 8.14 7.64 -22.00
N LEU A 236 9.38 8.00 -22.29
CA LEU A 236 10.23 8.79 -21.38
C LEU A 236 9.55 10.10 -20.93
N TYR A 237 9.08 10.87 -21.89
CA TYR A 237 8.46 12.17 -21.61
C TYR A 237 7.06 12.05 -21.00
N ASP A 238 6.35 10.94 -21.24
CA ASP A 238 5.07 10.64 -20.61
C ASP A 238 5.28 10.37 -19.12
N SER A 239 6.23 9.48 -18.76
CA SER A 239 6.58 9.20 -17.35
C SER A 239 7.13 10.44 -16.63
N ILE A 240 7.92 11.30 -17.32
CA ILE A 240 8.37 12.57 -16.75
C ILE A 240 7.19 13.50 -16.49
N SER A 241 6.26 13.62 -17.43
CA SER A 241 5.11 14.53 -17.33
C SER A 241 4.14 14.12 -16.22
N GLU A 242 4.00 12.84 -15.96
CA GLU A 242 3.13 12.26 -14.93
C GLU A 242 3.83 12.17 -13.58
N GLY A 243 5.02 11.60 -13.56
CA GLY A 243 5.71 11.21 -12.33
C GLY A 243 6.51 12.32 -11.65
N GLN A 244 6.94 13.37 -12.35
CA GLN A 244 7.87 14.37 -11.82
C GLN A 244 7.21 15.70 -11.48
N GLU A 245 7.84 16.45 -10.55
CA GLU A 245 7.46 17.85 -10.25
C GLU A 245 8.27 18.77 -11.14
N LEU A 246 7.66 19.33 -12.18
CA LEU A 246 8.35 20.12 -13.19
C LEU A 246 8.22 21.62 -12.94
N SER A 247 9.34 22.35 -13.10
CA SER A 247 9.29 23.82 -13.14
C SER A 247 8.65 24.30 -14.43
N LEU A 248 8.05 25.49 -14.41
CA LEU A 248 7.48 26.11 -15.61
C LEU A 248 8.54 26.34 -16.69
N ASP A 249 9.80 26.62 -16.31
CA ASP A 249 10.92 26.75 -17.25
C ASP A 249 11.24 25.44 -17.94
N PHE A 250 11.25 24.32 -17.17
CA PHE A 250 11.47 23.01 -17.74
C PHE A 250 10.33 22.59 -18.69
N ILE A 251 9.07 22.83 -18.28
CA ILE A 251 7.91 22.56 -19.12
C ILE A 251 7.97 23.41 -20.40
N ASN A 252 8.26 24.71 -20.31
CA ASN A 252 8.38 25.58 -21.47
C ASN A 252 9.49 25.15 -22.44
N LYS A 253 10.62 24.65 -21.91
CA LYS A 253 11.78 24.17 -22.70
C LYS A 253 11.45 22.89 -23.47
N ASN A 254 10.62 22.01 -22.90
CA ASN A 254 10.34 20.68 -23.42
C ASN A 254 8.88 20.46 -23.84
N PHE A 255 8.10 21.55 -24.00
CA PHE A 255 6.65 21.49 -24.20
C PHE A 255 6.21 20.63 -25.39
N ASP A 256 6.98 20.65 -26.46
CA ASP A 256 6.75 19.88 -27.69
C ASP A 256 6.99 18.36 -27.55
N LYS A 257 7.58 17.94 -26.45
CA LYS A 257 7.92 16.53 -26.19
C LYS A 257 7.11 15.93 -25.04
N LEU A 258 6.77 16.77 -24.05
CA LEU A 258 6.02 16.37 -22.87
C LEU A 258 4.56 16.04 -23.21
N ASP A 259 3.96 15.10 -22.50
CA ASP A 259 2.53 14.81 -22.64
C ASP A 259 1.70 15.97 -22.09
N VAL A 260 0.95 16.60 -22.98
CA VAL A 260 0.13 17.78 -22.66
C VAL A 260 -1.03 17.45 -21.73
N GLU A 261 -1.62 16.23 -21.82
CA GLU A 261 -2.69 15.84 -20.93
C GLU A 261 -2.16 15.65 -19.50
N ASN A 262 -0.98 15.04 -19.35
CA ASN A 262 -0.31 14.87 -18.06
C ASN A 262 0.12 16.22 -17.47
N ILE A 263 0.63 17.15 -18.28
CA ILE A 263 0.88 18.54 -17.83
C ILE A 263 -0.40 19.15 -17.26
N CYS A 264 -1.51 19.03 -17.97
CA CYS A 264 -2.79 19.58 -17.51
C CYS A 264 -3.26 18.95 -16.19
N MET A 265 -3.08 17.67 -15.99
CA MET A 265 -3.60 16.94 -14.82
C MET A 265 -2.72 17.04 -13.59
N TYR A 266 -1.40 16.98 -13.76
CA TYR A 266 -0.49 16.74 -12.64
C TYR A 266 0.45 17.90 -12.31
N GLN A 267 0.75 18.81 -13.28
CA GLN A 267 1.76 19.82 -13.07
C GLN A 267 1.22 21.11 -12.45
N ASN A 268 2.06 21.77 -11.65
CA ASN A 268 1.73 23.05 -11.07
C ASN A 268 1.98 24.16 -12.11
N ILE A 269 0.93 24.58 -12.78
CA ILE A 269 0.97 25.59 -13.86
C ILE A 269 0.19 26.84 -13.47
N ASP A 270 0.73 28.01 -13.84
CA ASP A 270 0.11 29.28 -13.55
C ASP A 270 -0.84 29.76 -14.66
N TYR A 271 -1.56 30.86 -14.38
CA TYR A 271 -2.48 31.42 -15.36
C TYR A 271 -1.76 31.90 -16.65
N GLU A 272 -0.55 32.43 -16.55
CA GLU A 272 0.18 32.95 -17.71
C GLU A 272 0.59 31.82 -18.65
N PHE A 273 0.98 30.67 -18.09
CA PHE A 273 1.23 29.44 -18.84
C PHE A 273 -0.05 28.95 -19.53
N ILE A 274 -1.15 28.84 -18.80
CA ILE A 274 -2.45 28.43 -19.34
C ILE A 274 -2.90 29.37 -20.47
N TYR A 275 -2.76 30.68 -20.28
CA TYR A 275 -3.10 31.65 -21.31
C TYR A 275 -2.23 31.52 -22.56
N LYS A 276 -0.92 31.32 -22.38
CA LYS A 276 0.04 31.14 -23.48
C LYS A 276 -0.29 29.93 -24.35
N TYR A 277 -0.58 28.79 -23.72
CA TYR A 277 -0.79 27.49 -24.39
C TYR A 277 -2.26 27.08 -24.50
N ARG A 278 -3.20 27.99 -24.30
CA ARG A 278 -4.65 27.71 -24.21
C ARG A 278 -5.27 26.96 -25.39
N ASN A 279 -4.63 27.01 -26.56
CA ASN A 279 -5.10 26.30 -27.77
C ASN A 279 -4.52 24.89 -27.88
N ASP A 280 -3.47 24.58 -27.11
CA ASP A 280 -2.76 23.32 -27.13
C ASP A 280 -3.11 22.47 -25.90
N LEU A 281 -3.53 23.10 -24.80
CA LEU A 281 -3.88 22.43 -23.56
C LEU A 281 -5.27 21.78 -23.64
N SER A 282 -5.40 20.61 -23.00
CA SER A 282 -6.70 19.98 -22.74
C SER A 282 -7.37 20.63 -21.53
N LEU A 283 -8.22 21.65 -21.77
CA LEU A 283 -8.87 22.39 -20.70
C LEU A 283 -9.81 21.51 -19.86
N LYS A 284 -10.37 20.45 -20.46
CA LYS A 284 -11.13 19.46 -19.72
C LYS A 284 -10.24 18.70 -18.73
N LYS A 285 -9.05 18.27 -19.15
CA LYS A 285 -8.09 17.60 -18.26
C LYS A 285 -7.59 18.55 -17.18
N LEU A 286 -7.37 19.81 -17.54
CA LEU A 286 -6.98 20.84 -16.57
C LEU A 286 -8.00 21.01 -15.44
N SER A 287 -9.29 20.77 -15.69
CA SER A 287 -10.33 20.81 -14.65
C SER A 287 -10.10 19.80 -13.51
N TYR A 288 -9.33 18.74 -13.75
CA TYR A 288 -9.00 17.70 -12.76
C TYR A 288 -7.68 17.96 -12.03
N ASN A 289 -7.02 19.08 -12.30
CA ASN A 289 -5.75 19.41 -11.66
C ASN A 289 -5.96 19.98 -10.25
N GLU A 290 -5.55 19.21 -9.25
CA GLU A 290 -5.68 19.59 -7.83
C GLU A 290 -4.76 20.75 -7.42
N ASN A 291 -3.80 21.14 -8.28
CA ASN A 291 -2.92 22.29 -8.03
C ASN A 291 -3.55 23.64 -8.47
N LEU A 292 -4.72 23.62 -9.10
CA LEU A 292 -5.41 24.86 -9.48
C LEU A 292 -5.89 25.63 -8.25
N THR A 293 -5.38 26.84 -8.10
CA THR A 293 -5.82 27.76 -7.04
C THR A 293 -7.10 28.48 -7.42
N GLU A 294 -7.88 28.94 -6.43
CA GLU A 294 -9.07 29.77 -6.65
C GLU A 294 -8.76 30.98 -7.51
N GLU A 295 -7.60 31.64 -7.33
CA GLU A 295 -7.17 32.77 -8.12
C GLU A 295 -7.02 32.42 -9.62
N ILE A 296 -6.41 31.30 -9.92
CA ILE A 296 -6.23 30.81 -11.30
C ILE A 296 -7.60 30.51 -11.92
N ILE A 297 -8.46 29.82 -11.19
CA ILE A 297 -9.80 29.42 -11.63
C ILE A 297 -10.65 30.66 -11.95
N LEU A 298 -10.62 31.70 -11.10
CA LEU A 298 -11.32 32.95 -11.35
C LEU A 298 -10.77 33.68 -12.57
N LYS A 299 -9.45 33.76 -12.74
CA LYS A 299 -8.82 34.32 -13.93
C LYS A 299 -9.20 33.59 -15.23
N ILE A 300 -9.21 32.26 -15.20
CA ILE A 300 -9.67 31.44 -16.31
C ILE A 300 -11.12 31.79 -16.66
N TYR A 301 -11.98 31.76 -15.66
CA TYR A 301 -13.41 32.03 -15.82
C TYR A 301 -13.68 33.39 -16.41
N GLU A 302 -13.01 34.44 -15.93
CA GLU A 302 -13.24 35.82 -16.35
C GLU A 302 -12.60 36.15 -17.70
N LYS A 303 -11.40 35.67 -17.96
CA LYS A 303 -10.57 36.12 -19.10
C LYS A 303 -10.54 35.11 -20.26
N LEU A 304 -10.85 33.85 -20.03
CA LEU A 304 -10.91 32.81 -21.06
C LEU A 304 -12.35 32.37 -21.36
N LYS A 305 -13.27 33.33 -21.41
CA LYS A 305 -14.71 33.08 -21.60
C LYS A 305 -15.07 32.22 -22.79
N GLN A 306 -14.30 32.31 -23.89
CA GLN A 306 -14.51 31.52 -25.10
C GLN A 306 -14.25 30.03 -24.91
N PHE A 307 -13.47 29.64 -23.89
CA PHE A 307 -13.11 28.28 -23.58
C PHE A 307 -13.88 27.70 -22.39
N ASN A 308 -14.77 28.49 -21.77
CA ASN A 308 -15.49 28.06 -20.57
C ASN A 308 -16.35 26.81 -20.76
N ASP A 309 -16.72 26.47 -21.99
CA ASP A 309 -17.51 25.25 -22.28
C ASP A 309 -16.65 23.97 -22.33
N GLU A 310 -15.33 24.11 -22.32
CA GLU A 310 -14.37 23.01 -22.30
C GLU A 310 -13.99 22.58 -20.89
N PHE A 311 -14.21 23.45 -19.89
CA PHE A 311 -13.94 23.13 -18.48
C PHE A 311 -15.09 22.34 -17.85
N ASP A 312 -14.74 21.36 -17.02
CA ASP A 312 -15.68 20.65 -16.15
C ASP A 312 -15.93 21.45 -14.85
N TRP A 313 -16.79 22.46 -14.93
CA TRP A 313 -17.11 23.33 -13.81
C TRP A 313 -17.83 22.61 -12.66
N ASP A 314 -18.53 21.53 -12.94
CA ASP A 314 -19.20 20.74 -11.91
C ASP A 314 -18.14 20.03 -11.07
N TYR A 315 -17.14 19.39 -11.70
CA TYR A 315 -15.99 18.82 -11.00
C TYR A 315 -15.21 19.86 -10.19
N ILE A 316 -14.85 21.00 -10.80
CA ILE A 316 -14.12 22.08 -10.13
C ILE A 316 -14.87 22.55 -8.87
N SER A 317 -16.20 22.72 -8.95
CA SER A 317 -17.01 23.19 -7.83
C SER A 317 -17.21 22.17 -6.71
N GLU A 318 -16.96 20.89 -6.98
CA GLU A 318 -17.15 19.79 -6.02
C GLU A 318 -15.84 19.35 -5.37
N TYR A 319 -14.73 19.33 -6.12
CA TYR A 319 -13.48 18.70 -5.69
C TYR A 319 -12.31 19.65 -5.45
N ILE A 320 -12.37 20.89 -5.97
CA ILE A 320 -11.32 21.88 -5.70
C ILE A 320 -11.71 22.76 -4.51
N ASP A 321 -10.77 23.03 -3.62
CA ASP A 321 -11.01 23.87 -2.43
C ASP A 321 -11.24 25.35 -2.83
N LEU A 322 -12.50 25.73 -2.91
CA LEU A 322 -12.95 27.05 -3.31
C LEU A 322 -13.80 27.69 -2.22
N SER A 323 -13.77 29.02 -2.15
CA SER A 323 -14.68 29.74 -1.27
C SER A 323 -16.16 29.54 -1.67
N GLU A 324 -17.07 29.56 -0.68
CA GLU A 324 -18.50 29.40 -0.92
C GLU A 324 -19.04 30.41 -1.95
N ASN A 325 -18.46 31.60 -1.97
CA ASN A 325 -18.85 32.67 -2.90
C ASN A 325 -18.46 32.30 -4.35
N THR A 326 -17.27 31.76 -4.55
CA THR A 326 -16.79 31.31 -5.87
C THR A 326 -17.61 30.12 -6.37
N ILE A 327 -17.87 29.15 -5.52
CA ILE A 327 -18.74 27.99 -5.85
C ILE A 327 -20.14 28.46 -6.28
N LYS A 328 -20.73 29.40 -5.53
CA LYS A 328 -22.03 29.94 -5.86
C LYS A 328 -22.02 30.67 -7.21
N THR A 329 -20.99 31.47 -7.47
CA THR A 329 -20.82 32.20 -8.73
C THR A 329 -20.73 31.25 -9.92
N ILE A 330 -19.91 30.20 -9.83
CA ILE A 330 -19.75 29.16 -10.87
C ILE A 330 -21.09 28.43 -11.13
N LYS A 331 -21.80 28.02 -10.08
CA LYS A 331 -23.09 27.31 -10.19
C LYS A 331 -24.19 28.17 -10.79
N GLU A 332 -24.30 29.44 -10.40
CA GLU A 332 -25.30 30.38 -10.97
C GLU A 332 -25.06 30.58 -12.47
N LEU A 333 -23.83 30.69 -12.89
CA LEU A 333 -23.45 30.93 -14.28
C LEU A 333 -23.62 29.71 -15.16
N ASN A 334 -23.31 28.50 -14.65
CA ASN A 334 -23.62 27.24 -15.34
C ASN A 334 -25.13 27.10 -15.58
N LYS A 335 -25.95 27.50 -14.61
CA LYS A 335 -27.41 27.52 -14.75
C LYS A 335 -27.89 28.47 -15.83
N LEU A 336 -27.29 29.65 -15.94
CA LEU A 336 -27.61 30.63 -16.99
C LEU A 336 -27.23 30.13 -18.39
N LYS A 337 -26.07 29.46 -18.54
CA LYS A 337 -25.63 28.85 -19.79
C LYS A 337 -26.57 27.75 -20.25
N LEU A 338 -27.01 26.86 -19.35
CA LEU A 338 -28.00 25.81 -19.65
C LEU A 338 -29.32 26.38 -20.17
N ILE A 339 -29.76 27.54 -19.61
CA ILE A 339 -30.96 28.23 -20.05
C ILE A 339 -30.74 28.82 -21.46
N GLN A 340 -29.62 29.48 -21.72
CA GLN A 340 -29.28 30.02 -23.04
C GLN A 340 -29.20 28.95 -24.11
N LYS A 341 -28.53 27.79 -23.80
CA LYS A 341 -28.41 26.66 -24.74
C LYS A 341 -29.77 26.05 -25.09
N LYS A 342 -30.72 26.03 -24.14
CA LYS A 342 -32.10 25.56 -24.40
C LYS A 342 -32.92 26.58 -25.23
N LEU A 343 -32.64 27.85 -25.13
CA LEU A 343 -33.31 28.86 -25.92
C LEU A 343 -32.83 28.89 -27.39
N THR A 344 -31.51 28.65 -27.61
CA THR A 344 -30.92 28.60 -28.96
C THR A 344 -31.11 27.28 -29.68
N SER A 345 -31.46 26.19 -28.99
CA SER A 345 -31.77 24.87 -29.59
C SER A 345 -33.26 24.70 -29.98
N ASN A 346 -34.09 25.69 -29.67
CA ASN A 346 -35.50 25.75 -30.05
C ASN A 346 -35.81 26.74 -31.21
N GLU A 347 -34.74 27.29 -31.78
CA GLU A 347 -34.78 27.99 -33.08
C GLU A 347 -34.19 27.08 -34.18
#